data_e7ffab157060921da0efde6f4c616dff
#
_entry.id   e7ffab157060921da0efde6f4c616dff
#
_cell.length_a   1.000
_cell.length_b   1.000
_cell.length_c   1.000
_cell.angle_alpha   90.00
_cell.angle_beta   90.00
_cell.angle_gamma   90.00
#
_symmetry.space_group_name_H-M   'P 1'
#
loop_
_entity.id
_entity.type
_entity.pdbx_description
1 polymer ?
#
loop_
_entity_poly.entity_id
_entity_poly.type
_entity_poly.pdbx_seq_one_letter_code
_entity_poly.pdbx_strand_id
1 'polypeptide(L)'
;MASPAAAELYAAQGWDTVTLDLEHGSIGFDAAVEILRAIRGSGVVPLVRVPKGDPTWVATLLDAGAMGITAAMIDTREDAQRLVDACRYPPLGDRGLSRQTRAAMLHGLDYTETANTRISVFAMVETVEGMRNLSSIASVLGLDGIYFGGVDFEMSLRRAARGDPAGAGDTAAATASARKAVVEACRANSILAGMNAANPAAALALFESGFRFITLSSDAVAMTSQARAWVTDARNLVTAKV
;
A
#
# COMPACT_ATOMS: atom_id res chain seq x y z
N MET A 1 -11.49 -4.92 6.36
CA MET A 1 -12.91 -4.85 6.83
C MET A 1 -13.15 -3.55 7.58
N ALA A 2 -14.35 -2.95 7.49
CA ALA A 2 -14.70 -1.72 8.22
C ALA A 2 -15.01 -2.02 9.70
N SER A 3 -14.06 -2.57 10.44
CA SER A 3 -14.21 -2.98 11.84
C SER A 3 -13.01 -2.56 12.68
N PRO A 4 -13.14 -1.53 13.53
CA PRO A 4 -12.09 -1.11 14.46
C PRO A 4 -11.60 -2.26 15.35
N ALA A 5 -12.51 -3.08 15.88
CA ALA A 5 -12.15 -4.22 16.72
C ALA A 5 -11.33 -5.29 15.99
N ALA A 6 -11.69 -5.61 14.73
CA ALA A 6 -10.91 -6.55 13.92
C ALA A 6 -9.51 -5.98 13.60
N ALA A 7 -9.42 -4.69 13.29
CA ALA A 7 -8.16 -4.02 13.03
C ALA A 7 -7.24 -3.99 14.27
N GLU A 8 -7.79 -3.74 15.45
CA GLU A 8 -7.07 -3.77 16.72
C GLU A 8 -6.50 -5.17 17.02
N LEU A 9 -7.32 -6.22 16.87
CA LEU A 9 -6.88 -7.60 17.04
C LEU A 9 -5.79 -7.97 16.03
N TYR A 10 -5.93 -7.54 14.77
CA TYR A 10 -4.96 -7.81 13.72
C TYR A 10 -3.64 -7.05 13.96
N ALA A 11 -3.71 -5.80 14.35
CA ALA A 11 -2.54 -4.97 14.66
C ALA A 11 -1.73 -5.51 15.84
N ALA A 12 -2.38 -6.15 16.81
CA ALA A 12 -1.71 -6.75 17.98
C ALA A 12 -0.89 -8.01 17.66
N GLN A 13 -0.84 -8.47 16.39
CA GLN A 13 -0.13 -9.70 16.03
C GLN A 13 1.36 -9.49 15.68
N GLY A 14 1.93 -8.33 15.93
CA GLY A 14 3.36 -8.05 15.75
C GLY A 14 3.76 -7.60 14.35
N TRP A 15 2.84 -7.02 13.59
CA TRP A 15 3.13 -6.35 12.33
C TRP A 15 3.92 -5.06 12.54
N ASP A 16 4.83 -4.72 11.63
CA ASP A 16 5.49 -3.41 11.63
C ASP A 16 4.51 -2.31 11.19
N THR A 17 3.67 -2.63 10.21
CA THR A 17 2.68 -1.71 9.64
C THR A 17 1.33 -2.39 9.44
N VAL A 18 0.25 -1.62 9.48
CA VAL A 18 -1.07 -2.04 9.03
C VAL A 18 -1.58 -1.03 8.01
N THR A 19 -1.94 -1.52 6.83
CA THR A 19 -2.47 -0.68 5.75
C THR A 19 -4.00 -0.79 5.68
N LEU A 20 -4.68 0.33 5.85
CA LEU A 20 -6.10 0.46 5.60
C LEU A 20 -6.31 0.60 4.10
N ASP A 21 -7.12 -0.27 3.52
CA ASP A 21 -7.36 -0.29 2.08
C ASP A 21 -8.68 0.40 1.73
N LEU A 22 -8.60 1.63 1.25
CA LEU A 22 -9.74 2.42 0.81
C LEU A 22 -10.00 2.30 -0.70
N GLU A 23 -9.15 1.59 -1.42
CA GLU A 23 -9.33 1.33 -2.84
C GLU A 23 -10.22 0.10 -3.09
N HIS A 24 -9.80 -1.06 -2.56
CA HIS A 24 -10.51 -2.33 -2.75
C HIS A 24 -11.14 -2.86 -1.46
N GLY A 25 -10.81 -2.28 -0.32
CA GLY A 25 -11.46 -2.59 0.95
C GLY A 25 -12.85 -1.95 1.06
N SER A 26 -13.76 -2.60 1.78
CA SER A 26 -15.08 -2.01 2.11
C SER A 26 -14.96 -1.01 3.26
N ILE A 27 -14.05 -0.02 3.13
CA ILE A 27 -13.74 0.97 4.18
C ILE A 27 -13.99 2.37 3.62
N GLY A 28 -14.92 3.11 4.20
CA GLY A 28 -15.12 4.54 3.93
C GLY A 28 -14.29 5.40 4.88
N PHE A 29 -14.29 6.72 4.66
CA PHE A 29 -13.51 7.68 5.44
C PHE A 29 -13.77 7.59 6.95
N ASP A 30 -15.04 7.60 7.36
CA ASP A 30 -15.41 7.54 8.78
C ASP A 30 -14.91 6.27 9.46
N ALA A 31 -15.04 5.12 8.80
CA ALA A 31 -14.53 3.86 9.30
C ALA A 31 -13.00 3.85 9.38
N ALA A 32 -12.31 4.47 8.41
CA ALA A 32 -10.86 4.62 8.44
C ALA A 32 -10.40 5.44 9.66
N VAL A 33 -11.07 6.55 9.96
CA VAL A 33 -10.77 7.37 11.16
C VAL A 33 -10.94 6.56 12.45
N GLU A 34 -12.02 5.77 12.57
CA GLU A 34 -12.24 4.92 13.75
C GLU A 34 -11.20 3.80 13.86
N ILE A 35 -10.81 3.19 12.74
CA ILE A 35 -9.73 2.18 12.72
C ILE A 35 -8.39 2.81 13.13
N LEU A 36 -8.03 3.98 12.59
CA LEU A 36 -6.81 4.71 12.99
C LEU A 36 -6.78 5.05 14.49
N ARG A 37 -7.96 5.23 15.10
CA ARG A 37 -8.09 5.41 16.57
C ARG A 37 -7.85 4.11 17.32
N ALA A 38 -8.45 3.02 16.86
CA ALA A 38 -8.38 1.72 17.51
C ALA A 38 -6.95 1.16 17.54
N ILE A 39 -6.22 1.20 16.41
CA ILE A 39 -4.89 0.62 16.29
C ILE A 39 -3.76 1.48 16.89
N ARG A 40 -4.07 2.68 17.37
CA ARG A 40 -3.06 3.62 17.88
C ARG A 40 -2.15 3.04 18.97
N GLY A 41 -2.70 2.22 19.85
CA GLY A 41 -1.98 1.66 21.00
C GLY A 41 -1.20 0.38 20.71
N SER A 42 -1.33 -0.18 19.51
CA SER A 42 -0.72 -1.47 19.14
C SER A 42 0.78 -1.40 18.80
N GLY A 43 1.32 -0.20 18.58
CA GLY A 43 2.71 0.00 18.16
C GLY A 43 2.95 -0.11 16.64
N VAL A 44 1.95 -0.52 15.84
CA VAL A 44 2.06 -0.57 14.38
C VAL A 44 2.06 0.82 13.76
N VAL A 45 2.73 0.96 12.62
CA VAL A 45 2.65 2.18 11.81
C VAL A 45 1.39 2.11 10.93
N PRO A 46 0.41 3.02 11.10
CA PRO A 46 -0.82 3.02 10.31
C PRO A 46 -0.59 3.65 8.94
N LEU A 47 -0.74 2.87 7.89
CA LEU A 47 -0.70 3.33 6.50
C LEU A 47 -2.09 3.27 5.89
N VAL A 48 -2.31 4.02 4.81
CA VAL A 48 -3.58 4.00 4.07
C VAL A 48 -3.31 3.88 2.58
N ARG A 49 -3.98 2.93 1.92
CA ARG A 49 -4.05 2.90 0.46
C ARG A 49 -5.28 3.67 0.01
N VAL A 50 -5.08 4.62 -0.90
CA VAL A 50 -6.14 5.45 -1.47
C VAL A 50 -6.29 5.17 -2.96
N PRO A 51 -7.51 5.25 -3.51
CA PRO A 51 -7.72 5.18 -4.95
C PRO A 51 -7.03 6.37 -5.65
N LYS A 52 -6.91 6.26 -6.97
CA LYS A 52 -6.20 7.24 -7.79
C LYS A 52 -6.51 8.69 -7.38
N GLY A 53 -5.51 9.32 -6.77
CA GLY A 53 -5.28 10.75 -6.90
C GLY A 53 -6.30 11.73 -6.33
N ASP A 54 -7.12 11.39 -5.31
CA ASP A 54 -7.87 12.44 -4.60
C ASP A 54 -7.02 13.09 -3.50
N PRO A 55 -6.45 14.30 -3.72
CA PRO A 55 -5.63 15.01 -2.73
C PRO A 55 -6.39 15.30 -1.42
N THR A 56 -7.73 15.45 -1.50
CA THR A 56 -8.59 15.74 -0.34
C THR A 56 -8.55 14.60 0.66
N TRP A 57 -8.66 13.36 0.17
CA TRP A 57 -8.58 12.16 1.01
C TRP A 57 -7.20 12.01 1.64
N VAL A 58 -6.14 12.28 0.87
CA VAL A 58 -4.76 12.18 1.35
C VAL A 58 -4.53 13.09 2.55
N ALA A 59 -4.79 14.37 2.42
CA ALA A 59 -4.56 15.35 3.50
C ALA A 59 -5.39 15.03 4.75
N THR A 60 -6.68 14.71 4.57
CA THR A 60 -7.59 14.42 5.69
C THR A 60 -7.26 13.13 6.43
N LEU A 61 -6.79 12.08 5.74
CA LEU A 61 -6.36 10.84 6.37
C LEU A 61 -5.06 11.03 7.16
N LEU A 62 -4.11 11.81 6.64
CA LEU A 62 -2.91 12.19 7.36
C LEU A 62 -3.25 13.03 8.61
N ASP A 63 -4.21 13.95 8.51
CA ASP A 63 -4.71 14.75 9.63
C ASP A 63 -5.45 13.88 10.66
N ALA A 64 -6.08 12.79 10.22
CA ALA A 64 -6.69 11.79 11.11
C ALA A 64 -5.66 10.87 11.80
N GLY A 65 -4.38 10.93 11.43
CA GLY A 65 -3.31 10.21 12.09
C GLY A 65 -2.74 9.03 11.31
N ALA A 66 -2.99 8.91 10.01
CA ALA A 66 -2.22 8.03 9.16
C ALA A 66 -0.75 8.48 9.10
N MET A 67 0.17 7.53 9.08
CA MET A 67 1.62 7.76 9.04
C MET A 67 2.21 7.47 7.65
N GLY A 68 1.37 7.20 6.67
CA GLY A 68 1.77 7.07 5.28
C GLY A 68 0.60 6.79 4.35
N ILE A 69 0.85 7.10 3.07
CA ILE A 69 -0.11 6.95 1.98
C ILE A 69 0.52 6.11 0.88
N THR A 70 -0.24 5.16 0.38
CA THR A 70 0.02 4.49 -0.90
C THR A 70 -1.09 4.90 -1.86
N ALA A 71 -0.78 5.64 -2.92
CA ALA A 71 -1.79 6.02 -3.92
C ALA A 71 -1.71 5.10 -5.13
N ALA A 72 -2.85 4.52 -5.50
CA ALA A 72 -3.02 3.63 -6.63
C ALA A 72 -2.91 4.36 -7.98
N MET A 73 -2.63 3.62 -9.05
CA MET A 73 -2.71 4.07 -10.44
C MET A 73 -1.87 5.32 -10.74
N ILE A 74 -0.66 5.38 -10.24
CA ILE A 74 0.30 6.45 -10.58
C ILE A 74 0.97 6.11 -11.90
N ASP A 75 0.60 6.82 -12.94
CA ASP A 75 1.03 6.56 -14.31
C ASP A 75 2.06 7.57 -14.84
N THR A 76 2.12 8.76 -14.25
CA THR A 76 3.00 9.84 -14.70
C THR A 76 3.79 10.47 -13.57
N ARG A 77 4.86 11.19 -13.92
CA ARG A 77 5.61 12.01 -12.97
C ARG A 77 4.72 13.04 -12.28
N GLU A 78 3.78 13.62 -13.04
CA GLU A 78 2.83 14.63 -12.54
C GLU A 78 1.85 14.04 -11.53
N ASP A 79 1.41 12.77 -11.72
CA ASP A 79 0.60 12.06 -10.73
C ASP A 79 1.38 11.90 -9.42
N ALA A 80 2.63 11.46 -9.51
CA ALA A 80 3.50 11.28 -8.35
C ALA A 80 3.80 12.61 -7.64
N GLN A 81 4.01 13.69 -8.40
CA GLN A 81 4.23 15.02 -7.82
C GLN A 81 2.99 15.50 -7.07
N ARG A 82 1.79 15.37 -7.65
CA ARG A 82 0.52 15.72 -6.96
C ARG A 82 0.33 14.92 -5.66
N LEU A 83 0.72 13.65 -5.65
CA LEU A 83 0.70 12.85 -4.42
C LEU A 83 1.65 13.41 -3.35
N VAL A 84 2.87 13.74 -3.73
CA VAL A 84 3.86 14.34 -2.82
C VAL A 84 3.35 15.69 -2.30
N ASP A 85 2.84 16.55 -3.18
CA ASP A 85 2.32 17.88 -2.82
C ASP A 85 1.19 17.78 -1.78
N ALA A 86 0.30 16.78 -1.92
CA ALA A 86 -0.78 16.53 -0.96
C ALA A 86 -0.30 15.95 0.39
N CYS A 87 0.83 15.23 0.41
CA CYS A 87 1.36 14.58 1.62
C CYS A 87 2.29 15.46 2.43
N ARG A 88 3.08 16.33 1.77
CA ARG A 88 4.18 17.06 2.37
C ARG A 88 3.82 18.52 2.67
N TYR A 89 4.30 19.01 3.78
CA TYR A 89 4.27 20.45 4.07
C TYR A 89 5.36 21.20 3.27
N PRO A 90 5.19 22.52 3.04
CA PRO A 90 6.24 23.33 2.45
C PRO A 90 7.60 23.17 3.17
N PRO A 91 8.74 23.21 2.46
CA PRO A 91 8.88 23.51 1.04
C PRO A 91 8.77 22.29 0.09
N LEU A 92 8.48 21.10 0.60
CA LEU A 92 8.45 19.84 -0.18
C LEU A 92 7.11 19.57 -0.85
N GLY A 93 6.05 20.21 -0.43
CA GLY A 93 4.69 20.07 -0.97
C GLY A 93 3.79 21.20 -0.53
N ASP A 94 2.48 21.05 -0.79
CA ASP A 94 1.47 22.09 -0.58
C ASP A 94 0.39 21.70 0.45
N ARG A 95 0.66 20.67 1.27
CA ARG A 95 -0.29 20.22 2.30
C ARG A 95 -0.68 21.39 3.21
N GLY A 96 -1.99 21.61 3.36
CA GLY A 96 -2.53 22.63 4.24
C GLY A 96 -2.22 22.34 5.71
N LEU A 97 -1.91 23.41 6.46
CA LEU A 97 -1.54 23.33 7.86
C LEU A 97 -2.73 23.64 8.77
N SER A 98 -3.03 22.73 9.71
CA SER A 98 -3.84 23.02 10.90
C SER A 98 -3.18 22.42 12.13
N ARG A 99 -3.00 23.23 13.17
CA ARG A 99 -2.45 22.81 14.47
C ARG A 99 -3.47 22.08 15.35
N GLN A 100 -4.73 22.02 14.92
CA GLN A 100 -5.84 21.39 15.64
C GLN A 100 -6.22 20.03 15.07
N THR A 101 -5.39 19.48 14.17
CA THR A 101 -5.60 18.14 13.64
C THR A 101 -5.31 17.08 14.70
N ARG A 102 -5.91 15.92 14.54
CA ARG A 102 -5.60 14.77 15.41
C ARG A 102 -4.12 14.41 15.33
N ALA A 103 -3.52 14.42 14.15
CA ALA A 103 -2.09 14.15 13.99
C ALA A 103 -1.23 15.14 14.80
N ALA A 104 -1.51 16.42 14.75
CA ALA A 104 -0.79 17.43 15.55
C ALA A 104 -0.97 17.21 17.05
N MET A 105 -2.19 16.87 17.50
CA MET A 105 -2.44 16.54 18.92
C MET A 105 -1.72 15.28 19.38
N LEU A 106 -1.51 14.29 18.49
CA LEU A 106 -0.86 13.02 18.81
C LEU A 106 0.66 13.10 18.83
N HIS A 107 1.23 13.88 17.91
CA HIS A 107 2.68 13.92 17.66
C HIS A 107 3.37 15.16 18.23
N GLY A 108 2.59 16.07 18.83
CA GLY A 108 3.13 17.25 19.50
C GLY A 108 3.14 18.51 18.64
N LEU A 109 3.52 19.64 19.27
CA LEU A 109 3.48 20.96 18.64
C LEU A 109 4.47 21.13 17.49
N ASP A 110 5.50 20.28 17.46
CA ASP A 110 6.53 20.22 16.41
C ASP A 110 6.16 19.28 15.25
N TYR A 111 4.93 18.76 15.24
CA TYR A 111 4.48 17.82 14.19
C TYR A 111 4.69 18.36 12.79
N THR A 112 4.39 19.64 12.56
CA THR A 112 4.53 20.26 11.24
C THR A 112 5.97 20.35 10.76
N GLU A 113 6.92 20.44 11.68
CA GLU A 113 8.35 20.49 11.38
C GLU A 113 8.90 19.08 11.13
N THR A 114 8.30 18.06 11.76
CA THR A 114 8.79 16.67 11.71
C THR A 114 7.99 15.78 10.75
N ALA A 115 6.78 16.16 10.34
CA ALA A 115 5.89 15.36 9.52
C ALA A 115 6.52 14.93 8.19
N ASN A 116 7.26 15.83 7.53
CA ASN A 116 7.89 15.52 6.25
C ASN A 116 8.95 14.41 6.32
N THR A 117 9.49 14.11 7.50
CA THR A 117 10.45 13.01 7.73
C THR A 117 9.81 11.78 8.37
N ARG A 118 8.56 11.88 8.82
CA ARG A 118 7.85 10.80 9.52
C ARG A 118 6.78 10.11 8.67
N ILE A 119 6.19 10.84 7.73
CA ILE A 119 5.15 10.31 6.84
C ILE A 119 5.80 9.60 5.67
N SER A 120 5.34 8.38 5.36
CA SER A 120 5.79 7.62 4.20
C SER A 120 4.86 7.83 3.00
N VAL A 121 5.42 8.06 1.82
CA VAL A 121 4.67 8.33 0.58
C VAL A 121 5.09 7.33 -0.50
N PHE A 122 4.16 6.46 -0.88
CA PHE A 122 4.37 5.43 -1.88
C PHE A 122 3.50 5.67 -3.12
N ALA A 123 4.14 5.74 -4.29
CA ALA A 123 3.44 5.72 -5.57
C ALA A 123 3.21 4.28 -6.01
N MET A 124 1.96 3.86 -6.21
CA MET A 124 1.66 2.52 -6.70
C MET A 124 1.65 2.52 -8.24
N VAL A 125 2.63 1.82 -8.81
CA VAL A 125 2.81 1.65 -10.24
C VAL A 125 2.33 0.26 -10.63
N GLU A 126 1.30 0.21 -11.50
CA GLU A 126 0.56 -1.02 -11.76
C GLU A 126 -0.04 -1.07 -13.18
N THR A 127 0.44 -0.20 -14.06
CA THR A 127 0.03 -0.18 -15.45
C THR A 127 1.22 -0.23 -16.40
N VAL A 128 0.96 -0.57 -17.67
CA VAL A 128 1.99 -0.50 -18.73
C VAL A 128 2.49 0.93 -18.90
N GLU A 129 1.62 1.93 -18.76
CA GLU A 129 2.00 3.35 -18.82
C GLU A 129 2.88 3.76 -17.65
N GLY A 130 2.47 3.45 -16.43
CA GLY A 130 3.27 3.71 -15.24
C GLY A 130 4.65 3.04 -15.29
N MET A 131 4.73 1.80 -15.79
CA MET A 131 6.01 1.11 -15.99
C MET A 131 6.89 1.76 -17.06
N ARG A 132 6.33 2.33 -18.13
CA ARG A 132 7.09 3.13 -19.10
C ARG A 132 7.67 4.40 -18.49
N ASN A 133 6.96 4.98 -17.56
CA ASN A 133 7.31 6.23 -16.87
C ASN A 133 8.05 6.00 -15.54
N LEU A 134 8.35 4.74 -15.18
CA LEU A 134 8.88 4.35 -13.86
C LEU A 134 10.07 5.20 -13.40
N SER A 135 11.04 5.44 -14.27
CA SER A 135 12.24 6.24 -13.94
C SER A 135 11.89 7.68 -13.59
N SER A 136 10.98 8.30 -14.33
CA SER A 136 10.54 9.68 -14.08
C SER A 136 9.68 9.77 -12.80
N ILE A 137 8.84 8.77 -12.53
CA ILE A 137 8.06 8.66 -11.30
C ILE A 137 9.00 8.50 -10.10
N ALA A 138 9.91 7.53 -10.15
CA ALA A 138 10.82 7.25 -9.04
C ALA A 138 11.77 8.41 -8.69
N SER A 139 12.01 9.33 -9.64
CA SER A 139 12.86 10.52 -9.44
C SER A 139 12.12 11.71 -8.81
N VAL A 140 10.84 11.60 -8.47
CA VAL A 140 10.09 12.68 -7.80
C VAL A 140 10.59 12.83 -6.37
N LEU A 141 11.08 14.01 -6.06
CA LEU A 141 11.57 14.33 -4.72
C LEU A 141 10.41 14.31 -3.71
N GLY A 142 10.61 13.64 -2.59
CA GLY A 142 9.58 13.52 -1.54
C GLY A 142 8.80 12.20 -1.58
N LEU A 143 9.00 11.35 -2.60
CA LEU A 143 8.59 9.94 -2.53
C LEU A 143 9.52 9.15 -1.61
N ASP A 144 8.96 8.24 -0.83
CA ASP A 144 9.71 7.25 -0.04
C ASP A 144 9.79 5.90 -0.73
N GLY A 145 8.94 5.64 -1.71
CA GLY A 145 8.98 4.39 -2.46
C GLY A 145 8.01 4.26 -3.61
N ILE A 146 8.26 3.20 -4.38
CA ILE A 146 7.32 2.68 -5.39
C ILE A 146 6.72 1.39 -4.86
N TYR A 147 5.39 1.30 -4.86
CA TYR A 147 4.68 0.06 -4.61
C TYR A 147 4.24 -0.56 -5.95
N PHE A 148 4.66 -1.79 -6.23
CA PHE A 148 4.33 -2.46 -7.48
C PHE A 148 3.05 -3.29 -7.36
N GLY A 149 2.01 -2.92 -8.12
CA GLY A 149 0.73 -3.62 -8.23
C GLY A 149 0.76 -4.68 -9.32
N GLY A 150 1.31 -5.87 -9.02
CA GLY A 150 1.57 -6.90 -10.03
C GLY A 150 0.32 -7.46 -10.69
N VAL A 151 -0.80 -7.58 -9.97
CA VAL A 151 -2.07 -8.12 -10.51
C VAL A 151 -2.66 -7.15 -11.54
N ASP A 152 -2.73 -5.86 -11.19
CA ASP A 152 -3.26 -4.83 -12.09
C ASP A 152 -2.33 -4.59 -13.28
N PHE A 153 -1.01 -4.74 -13.07
CA PHE A 153 -0.06 -4.71 -14.17
C PHE A 153 -0.32 -5.83 -15.20
N GLU A 154 -0.56 -7.07 -14.74
CA GLU A 154 -0.94 -8.17 -15.65
C GLU A 154 -2.25 -7.90 -16.38
N MET A 155 -3.24 -7.32 -15.71
CA MET A 155 -4.49 -6.89 -16.35
C MET A 155 -4.26 -5.76 -17.35
N SER A 156 -3.37 -4.83 -17.06
CA SER A 156 -2.97 -3.74 -17.96
C SER A 156 -2.27 -4.27 -19.23
N LEU A 157 -1.41 -5.30 -19.09
CA LEU A 157 -0.79 -5.98 -20.24
C LEU A 157 -1.84 -6.63 -21.14
N ARG A 158 -2.80 -7.36 -20.57
CA ARG A 158 -3.90 -7.99 -21.31
C ARG A 158 -4.78 -6.95 -22.03
N ARG A 159 -5.04 -5.82 -21.37
CA ARG A 159 -5.79 -4.70 -21.97
C ARG A 159 -5.02 -4.07 -23.12
N ALA A 160 -3.71 -3.89 -23.01
CA ALA A 160 -2.87 -3.33 -24.07
C ALA A 160 -2.84 -4.22 -25.32
N ALA A 161 -2.93 -5.54 -25.16
CA ALA A 161 -2.97 -6.51 -26.25
C ALA A 161 -4.28 -6.53 -27.04
N ARG A 162 -5.32 -5.83 -26.64
CA ARG A 162 -6.65 -5.63 -27.25
C ARG A 162 -7.02 -6.60 -28.38
N GLY A 163 -7.66 -7.72 -28.01
CA GLY A 163 -8.26 -8.65 -28.98
C GLY A 163 -7.31 -9.70 -29.55
N ASP A 164 -6.03 -9.64 -29.24
CA ASP A 164 -5.07 -10.70 -29.50
C ASP A 164 -4.53 -11.27 -28.16
N PRO A 165 -5.10 -12.38 -27.65
CA PRO A 165 -4.58 -13.02 -26.42
C PRO A 165 -3.12 -13.49 -26.57
N ALA A 166 -2.66 -13.79 -27.77
CA ALA A 166 -1.26 -14.11 -28.05
C ALA A 166 -0.36 -12.87 -28.02
N GLY A 167 -0.91 -11.68 -28.31
CA GLY A 167 -0.21 -10.40 -28.24
C GLY A 167 0.13 -9.93 -26.83
N ALA A 168 -0.53 -10.47 -25.80
CA ALA A 168 -0.17 -10.20 -24.41
C ALA A 168 1.16 -10.87 -24.01
N GLY A 169 1.64 -11.84 -24.79
CA GLY A 169 2.87 -12.56 -24.53
C GLY A 169 2.83 -13.34 -23.20
N ASP A 170 4.00 -13.65 -22.69
CA ASP A 170 4.15 -14.24 -21.34
C ASP A 170 4.05 -13.13 -20.28
N THR A 171 2.84 -12.94 -19.75
CA THR A 171 2.59 -11.94 -18.69
C THR A 171 3.38 -12.23 -17.41
N ALA A 172 3.70 -13.49 -17.12
CA ALA A 172 4.49 -13.86 -15.95
C ALA A 172 5.95 -13.41 -16.11
N ALA A 173 6.55 -13.63 -17.29
CA ALA A 173 7.89 -13.16 -17.60
C ALA A 173 7.96 -11.64 -17.62
N ALA A 174 6.94 -10.96 -18.18
CA ALA A 174 6.84 -9.50 -18.17
C ALA A 174 6.74 -8.96 -16.74
N THR A 175 5.93 -9.57 -15.87
CA THR A 175 5.79 -9.19 -14.47
C THR A 175 7.10 -9.42 -13.70
N ALA A 176 7.82 -10.51 -13.95
CA ALA A 176 9.13 -10.76 -13.34
C ALA A 176 10.15 -9.69 -13.74
N SER A 177 10.17 -9.29 -15.02
CA SER A 177 11.01 -8.20 -15.52
C SER A 177 10.65 -6.86 -14.91
N ALA A 178 9.35 -6.58 -14.76
CA ALA A 178 8.85 -5.36 -14.12
C ALA A 178 9.28 -5.25 -12.65
N ARG A 179 9.20 -6.35 -11.88
CA ARG A 179 9.68 -6.39 -10.48
C ARG A 179 11.16 -5.99 -10.38
N LYS A 180 11.99 -6.54 -11.25
CA LYS A 180 13.42 -6.20 -11.29
C LYS A 180 13.63 -4.72 -11.60
N ALA A 181 12.94 -4.19 -12.62
CA ALA A 181 13.02 -2.78 -12.99
C ALA A 181 12.59 -1.85 -11.83
N VAL A 182 11.53 -2.20 -11.08
CA VAL A 182 11.10 -1.42 -9.90
C VAL A 182 12.19 -1.38 -8.83
N VAL A 183 12.80 -2.52 -8.50
CA VAL A 183 13.88 -2.56 -7.51
C VAL A 183 15.09 -1.73 -7.97
N GLU A 184 15.46 -1.80 -9.25
CA GLU A 184 16.56 -1.03 -9.83
C GLU A 184 16.27 0.48 -9.81
N ALA A 185 15.06 0.90 -10.20
CA ALA A 185 14.65 2.30 -10.18
C ALA A 185 14.63 2.86 -8.75
N CYS A 186 14.10 2.11 -7.79
CA CYS A 186 14.09 2.48 -6.39
C CYS A 186 15.50 2.63 -5.82
N ARG A 187 16.39 1.68 -6.12
CA ARG A 187 17.79 1.74 -5.68
C ARG A 187 18.51 2.97 -6.25
N ALA A 188 18.29 3.27 -7.53
CA ALA A 188 18.92 4.43 -8.19
C ALA A 188 18.50 5.76 -7.56
N ASN A 189 17.32 5.83 -6.95
CA ASN A 189 16.77 7.04 -6.32
C ASN A 189 16.80 7.00 -4.78
N SER A 190 17.43 5.97 -4.18
CA SER A 190 17.51 5.78 -2.72
C SER A 190 16.15 5.74 -2.02
N ILE A 191 15.13 5.16 -2.68
CA ILE A 191 13.77 4.95 -2.17
C ILE A 191 13.45 3.46 -2.05
N LEU A 192 12.35 3.12 -1.38
CA LEU A 192 11.96 1.74 -1.09
C LEU A 192 11.17 1.13 -2.26
N ALA A 193 11.41 -0.14 -2.55
CA ALA A 193 10.54 -0.95 -3.38
C ALA A 193 9.53 -1.70 -2.49
N GLY A 194 8.23 -1.59 -2.81
CA GLY A 194 7.15 -2.28 -2.12
C GLY A 194 6.35 -3.20 -3.05
N MET A 195 5.80 -4.29 -2.49
CA MET A 195 4.93 -5.21 -3.20
C MET A 195 4.15 -6.11 -2.23
N ASN A 196 3.03 -6.66 -2.69
CA ASN A 196 2.28 -7.69 -1.97
C ASN A 196 2.90 -9.08 -2.16
N ALA A 197 2.90 -9.88 -1.09
CA ALA A 197 3.26 -11.29 -1.08
C ALA A 197 2.04 -12.17 -0.76
N ALA A 198 1.89 -13.26 -1.48
CA ALA A 198 0.78 -14.20 -1.28
C ALA A 198 0.93 -15.04 0.01
N ASN A 199 2.16 -15.26 0.48
CA ASN A 199 2.49 -16.08 1.65
C ASN A 199 3.90 -15.73 2.16
N PRO A 200 4.31 -16.24 3.34
CA PRO A 200 5.63 -15.96 3.92
C PRO A 200 6.82 -16.36 3.03
N ALA A 201 6.72 -17.47 2.29
CA ALA A 201 7.80 -17.90 1.38
C ALA A 201 7.98 -16.91 0.21
N ALA A 202 6.86 -16.43 -0.36
CA ALA A 202 6.90 -15.38 -1.37
C ALA A 202 7.43 -14.05 -0.81
N ALA A 203 7.10 -13.72 0.44
CA ALA A 203 7.63 -12.53 1.10
C ALA A 203 9.16 -12.59 1.26
N LEU A 204 9.70 -13.75 1.66
CA LEU A 204 11.14 -13.97 1.73
C LEU A 204 11.80 -13.79 0.36
N ALA A 205 11.25 -14.40 -0.70
CA ALA A 205 11.78 -14.25 -2.06
C ALA A 205 11.76 -12.80 -2.55
N LEU A 206 10.71 -12.03 -2.22
CA LEU A 206 10.66 -10.59 -2.51
C LEU A 206 11.75 -9.83 -1.74
N PHE A 207 11.93 -10.12 -0.46
CA PHE A 207 12.98 -9.51 0.36
C PHE A 207 14.38 -9.78 -0.21
N GLU A 208 14.67 -11.01 -0.59
CA GLU A 208 15.93 -11.41 -1.22
C GLU A 208 16.17 -10.71 -2.57
N SER A 209 15.08 -10.45 -3.32
CA SER A 209 15.15 -9.73 -4.60
C SER A 209 15.29 -8.21 -4.46
N GLY A 210 15.19 -7.65 -3.25
CA GLY A 210 15.43 -6.24 -2.96
C GLY A 210 14.22 -5.41 -2.55
N PHE A 211 13.03 -6.01 -2.45
CA PHE A 211 11.87 -5.32 -1.86
C PHE A 211 12.07 -5.12 -0.35
N ARG A 212 11.54 -4.02 0.19
CA ARG A 212 11.67 -3.67 1.61
C ARG A 212 10.34 -3.31 2.27
N PHE A 213 9.34 -2.92 1.51
CA PHE A 213 7.97 -2.75 1.98
C PHE A 213 7.11 -3.89 1.42
N ILE A 214 6.88 -4.94 2.22
CA ILE A 214 6.19 -6.15 1.76
C ILE A 214 4.90 -6.29 2.55
N THR A 215 3.75 -6.15 1.87
CA THR A 215 2.46 -6.44 2.48
C THR A 215 2.17 -7.92 2.38
N LEU A 216 1.67 -8.51 3.45
CA LEU A 216 1.42 -9.94 3.54
C LEU A 216 -0.01 -10.18 4.02
N SER A 217 -0.82 -10.82 3.19
CA SER A 217 -2.19 -11.18 3.54
C SER A 217 -3.11 -9.97 3.82
N SER A 218 -4.27 -10.24 4.33
CA SER A 218 -5.22 -9.27 4.88
C SER A 218 -6.03 -9.90 5.99
N ASP A 219 -6.73 -9.10 6.78
CA ASP A 219 -7.67 -9.54 7.82
C ASP A 219 -8.72 -10.50 7.26
N ALA A 220 -9.31 -10.19 6.10
CA ALA A 220 -10.29 -11.04 5.44
C ALA A 220 -9.70 -12.39 4.99
N VAL A 221 -8.51 -12.38 4.40
CA VAL A 221 -7.82 -13.61 3.96
C VAL A 221 -7.42 -14.47 5.16
N ALA A 222 -6.86 -13.88 6.21
CA ALA A 222 -6.48 -14.60 7.42
C ALA A 222 -7.70 -15.31 8.05
N MET A 223 -8.81 -14.58 8.20
CA MET A 223 -10.03 -15.14 8.77
C MET A 223 -10.65 -16.25 7.90
N THR A 224 -10.78 -16.00 6.60
CA THR A 224 -11.45 -16.96 5.70
C THR A 224 -10.63 -18.20 5.43
N SER A 225 -9.30 -18.09 5.34
CA SER A 225 -8.40 -19.24 5.16
C SER A 225 -8.42 -20.14 6.39
N GLN A 226 -8.37 -19.58 7.59
CA GLN A 226 -8.42 -20.37 8.83
C GLN A 226 -9.77 -21.05 9.02
N ALA A 227 -10.89 -20.35 8.79
CA ALA A 227 -12.21 -20.94 8.87
C ALA A 227 -12.38 -22.09 7.86
N ARG A 228 -11.89 -21.92 6.63
CA ARG A 228 -11.92 -22.99 5.61
C ARG A 228 -11.09 -24.21 6.03
N ALA A 229 -9.90 -24.00 6.59
CA ALA A 229 -9.05 -25.08 7.09
C ALA A 229 -9.81 -25.89 8.15
N TRP A 230 -10.38 -25.25 9.17
CA TRP A 230 -11.13 -25.92 10.23
C TRP A 230 -12.33 -26.72 9.70
N VAL A 231 -13.10 -26.18 8.77
CA VAL A 231 -14.24 -26.89 8.15
C VAL A 231 -13.76 -28.13 7.37
N THR A 232 -12.67 -27.98 6.61
CA THR A 232 -12.10 -29.10 5.85
C THR A 232 -11.59 -30.20 6.78
N ASP A 233 -10.82 -29.86 7.80
CA ASP A 233 -10.25 -30.80 8.76
C ASP A 233 -11.35 -31.53 9.54
N ALA A 234 -12.37 -30.82 10.01
CA ALA A 234 -13.51 -31.45 10.71
C ALA A 234 -14.26 -32.42 9.80
N ARG A 235 -14.49 -32.09 8.53
CA ARG A 235 -15.14 -33.02 7.58
C ARG A 235 -14.29 -34.25 7.32
N ASN A 236 -13.00 -34.11 7.12
CA ASN A 236 -12.06 -35.21 6.92
C ASN A 236 -12.05 -36.17 8.11
N LEU A 237 -12.04 -35.64 9.34
CA LEU A 237 -12.08 -36.42 10.57
C LEU A 237 -13.38 -37.24 10.71
N VAL A 238 -14.51 -36.67 10.28
CA VAL A 238 -15.78 -37.40 10.29
C VAL A 238 -15.77 -38.52 9.24
N THR A 239 -15.31 -38.22 8.02
CA THR A 239 -15.27 -39.23 6.92
C THR A 239 -14.31 -40.39 7.23
N ALA A 240 -13.22 -40.15 7.93
CA ALA A 240 -12.26 -41.17 8.31
C ALA A 240 -12.79 -42.14 9.40
N LYS A 241 -13.94 -41.85 10.03
CA LYS A 241 -14.57 -42.67 11.07
C LYS A 241 -15.76 -43.50 10.55
N VAL A 242 -16.15 -43.27 9.30
CA VAL A 242 -17.21 -44.03 8.59
C VAL A 242 -16.56 -45.00 7.60
#